data_d328de30ca3ff74de2d34185840d473c
#
_entry.id   d328de30ca3ff74de2d34185840d473c
#
_cell.length_a   1.000
_cell.length_b   1.000
_cell.length_c   1.000
_cell.angle_alpha   90.00
_cell.angle_beta   90.00
_cell.angle_gamma   90.00
#
_symmetry.space_group_name_H-M   'P 1'
#
loop_
_entity.id
_entity.type
_entity.pdbx_description
1 polymer ?
#
loop_
_entity_poly.entity_id
_entity_poly.type
_entity_poly.pdbx_seq_one_letter_code
_entity_poly.pdbx_strand_id
1 'polypeptide(L)'
;MLDSLRHYHKRIKEGVLKDMWRETVWIYEYARKYWKQIIFYTLLGLSGTVISLISSLISRDMVDIITGQQAGLLVRTFCLYIGFSIGNMLISQVTSYFSNRISISVDNDIKADIFDKMLVTDLEEIQKYHTGDLLTRWNSDASNISNGILSWIPNLVIYTVRFISTFALVFYNDPMFALLAMLGMPVSMLMSKRILKRMKGNNEKSAAMNAKMSGFNQEAFSNIQTIKAFDLVRLYGERLRGLQKEYLSMKLEFQKMSMATSILLSVVGLAVSYSCYGFGIYRVWSGAISYGTMTMFLSLSGSLTGTLNQLVSLVPTAISLTTSAGRLMDILGMPKEDYSDAERVEKFYEENRERGIGLCFSKMSYTYHNGTRVFTEADFEAHPHEIVALVGPSGEGKTTLLRIMLALLHIQGGAEDLVGEKTGEVLAITPAARRLFSYVPQGNTMFSGTIAENMRNVRPDATDDEIREVLIAACAWEFVQKLPDGIYSRVGERGGGFSEGQAQRLSIARALLRHAPILLLDEATSALDVATERKVLKNIMQTDEPRTCIVTTHRPTVLSVCERVYGIREQKCVVLTTQEVQKMMDDF
;
A
#
# COMPACT_ATOMS: atom_id res chain seq x y z
N MET A 1 1.09 -2.96 -40.71
CA MET A 1 -0.31 -2.63 -40.47
C MET A 1 -1.14 -3.89 -40.17
N LEU A 2 -1.07 -4.93 -41.00
CA LEU A 2 -1.79 -6.20 -40.78
C LEU A 2 -1.33 -6.98 -39.53
N ASP A 3 -0.03 -6.98 -39.21
CA ASP A 3 0.49 -7.63 -38.00
C ASP A 3 0.16 -6.87 -36.72
N SER A 4 0.04 -5.55 -36.78
CA SER A 4 -0.43 -4.76 -35.62
C SER A 4 -1.94 -5.00 -35.37
N LEU A 5 -2.75 -5.16 -36.42
CA LEU A 5 -4.16 -5.52 -36.32
C LEU A 5 -4.35 -6.96 -35.77
N ARG A 6 -3.51 -7.91 -36.20
CA ARG A 6 -3.49 -9.28 -35.66
C ARG A 6 -3.07 -9.30 -34.17
N HIS A 7 -2.11 -8.49 -33.78
CA HIS A 7 -1.68 -8.36 -32.38
C HIS A 7 -2.75 -7.69 -31.52
N TYR A 8 -3.48 -6.69 -32.05
CA TYR A 8 -4.67 -6.09 -31.42
C TYR A 8 -5.80 -7.11 -31.30
N HIS A 9 -6.07 -7.91 -32.35
CA HIS A 9 -7.09 -8.97 -32.31
C HIS A 9 -6.75 -10.08 -31.30
N LYS A 10 -5.47 -10.43 -31.14
CA LYS A 10 -5.01 -11.41 -30.16
C LYS A 10 -5.18 -10.88 -28.71
N ARG A 11 -4.87 -9.60 -28.46
CA ARG A 11 -5.11 -8.95 -27.17
C ARG A 11 -6.59 -8.78 -26.83
N ILE A 12 -7.44 -8.54 -27.84
CA ILE A 12 -8.91 -8.52 -27.64
C ILE A 12 -9.42 -9.90 -27.24
N LYS A 13 -8.87 -10.98 -27.81
CA LYS A 13 -9.18 -12.37 -27.43
C LYS A 13 -8.69 -12.77 -26.04
N GLU A 14 -7.61 -12.18 -25.54
CA GLU A 14 -7.00 -12.49 -24.24
C GLU A 14 -7.63 -11.71 -23.05
N GLY A 15 -8.70 -10.96 -23.25
CA GLY A 15 -9.42 -10.27 -22.17
C GLY A 15 -8.72 -8.99 -21.62
N VAL A 16 -7.49 -8.70 -22.03
CA VAL A 16 -6.69 -7.56 -21.53
C VAL A 16 -7.39 -6.21 -21.70
N LEU A 17 -8.17 -6.01 -22.77
CA LEU A 17 -8.94 -4.77 -22.97
C LEU A 17 -10.13 -4.68 -22.00
N LYS A 18 -10.71 -5.81 -21.62
CA LYS A 18 -11.80 -5.85 -20.64
C LYS A 18 -11.28 -5.52 -19.24
N ASP A 19 -10.09 -6.01 -18.89
CA ASP A 19 -9.44 -5.71 -17.62
C ASP A 19 -9.04 -4.23 -17.57
N MET A 20 -8.39 -3.69 -18.61
CA MET A 20 -8.08 -2.26 -18.70
C MET A 20 -9.34 -1.37 -18.63
N TRP A 21 -10.46 -1.82 -19.18
CA TRP A 21 -11.72 -1.08 -19.08
C TRP A 21 -12.25 -1.08 -17.64
N ARG A 22 -12.23 -2.24 -16.97
CA ARG A 22 -12.64 -2.36 -15.56
C ARG A 22 -11.78 -1.48 -14.65
N GLU A 23 -10.47 -1.50 -14.86
CA GLU A 23 -9.51 -0.66 -14.14
C GLU A 23 -9.76 0.83 -14.40
N THR A 24 -10.05 1.21 -15.63
CA THR A 24 -10.39 2.60 -15.99
C THR A 24 -11.70 3.05 -15.34
N VAL A 25 -12.72 2.19 -15.29
CA VAL A 25 -13.99 2.48 -14.61
C VAL A 25 -13.77 2.69 -13.13
N TRP A 26 -12.96 1.85 -12.49
CA TRP A 26 -12.61 2.00 -11.08
C TRP A 26 -11.86 3.32 -10.80
N ILE A 27 -10.88 3.68 -11.64
CA ILE A 27 -10.21 4.99 -11.55
C ILE A 27 -11.23 6.14 -11.67
N TYR A 28 -12.20 6.00 -12.57
CA TYR A 28 -13.25 7.00 -12.77
C TYR A 28 -14.15 7.15 -11.53
N GLU A 29 -14.43 6.09 -10.77
CA GLU A 29 -15.22 6.17 -9.52
C GLU A 29 -14.55 7.10 -8.51
N TYR A 30 -13.23 7.00 -8.32
CA TYR A 30 -12.48 7.96 -7.50
C TYR A 30 -12.47 9.36 -8.11
N ALA A 31 -12.24 9.48 -9.41
CA ALA A 31 -12.25 10.77 -10.10
C ALA A 31 -13.60 11.46 -9.98
N ARG A 32 -14.71 10.73 -10.00
CA ARG A 32 -16.08 11.24 -9.88
C ARG A 32 -16.32 11.99 -8.57
N LYS A 33 -15.69 11.59 -7.47
CA LYS A 33 -15.77 12.30 -6.19
C LYS A 33 -15.25 13.75 -6.30
N TYR A 34 -14.28 13.97 -7.20
CA TYR A 34 -13.61 15.25 -7.40
C TYR A 34 -13.99 15.96 -8.71
N TRP A 35 -15.11 15.59 -9.35
CA TRP A 35 -15.47 16.04 -10.69
C TRP A 35 -15.52 17.58 -10.83
N LYS A 36 -15.99 18.31 -9.79
CA LYS A 36 -16.07 19.79 -9.81
C LYS A 36 -14.67 20.41 -9.90
N GLN A 37 -13.74 19.88 -9.11
CA GLN A 37 -12.36 20.35 -9.10
C GLN A 37 -11.62 19.98 -10.40
N ILE A 38 -11.90 18.80 -10.94
CA ILE A 38 -11.32 18.33 -12.22
C ILE A 38 -11.83 19.20 -13.37
N ILE A 39 -13.12 19.54 -13.40
CA ILE A 39 -13.67 20.47 -14.42
C ILE A 39 -13.04 21.85 -14.25
N PHE A 40 -12.94 22.38 -13.04
CA PHE A 40 -12.31 23.66 -12.80
C PHE A 40 -10.85 23.69 -13.26
N TYR A 41 -10.08 22.66 -12.95
CA TYR A 41 -8.70 22.47 -13.44
C TYR A 41 -8.64 22.45 -14.98
N THR A 42 -9.55 21.69 -15.61
CA THR A 42 -9.63 21.61 -17.08
C THR A 42 -9.96 22.96 -17.70
N LEU A 43 -10.91 23.70 -17.14
CA LEU A 43 -11.28 25.04 -17.60
C LEU A 43 -10.09 26.03 -17.47
N LEU A 44 -9.35 25.98 -16.37
CA LEU A 44 -8.14 26.77 -16.19
C LEU A 44 -7.08 26.41 -17.26
N GLY A 45 -6.87 25.14 -17.55
CA GLY A 45 -5.96 24.70 -18.59
C GLY A 45 -6.37 25.14 -20.00
N LEU A 46 -7.68 25.13 -20.28
CA LEU A 46 -8.24 25.63 -21.53
C LEU A 46 -8.11 27.16 -21.62
N SER A 47 -8.35 27.91 -20.55
CA SER A 47 -8.13 29.37 -20.54
C SER A 47 -6.67 29.73 -20.78
N GLY A 48 -5.72 28.97 -20.20
CA GLY A 48 -4.30 29.10 -20.49
C GLY A 48 -3.97 28.86 -21.99
N THR A 49 -4.65 27.90 -22.62
CA THR A 49 -4.52 27.66 -24.08
C THR A 49 -5.00 28.86 -24.88
N VAL A 50 -6.16 29.42 -24.56
CA VAL A 50 -6.69 30.61 -25.23
C VAL A 50 -5.75 31.81 -25.09
N ILE A 51 -5.28 32.08 -23.87
CA ILE A 51 -4.32 33.17 -23.61
C ILE A 51 -3.02 32.96 -24.39
N SER A 52 -2.51 31.72 -24.49
CA SER A 52 -1.30 31.40 -25.26
C SER A 52 -1.49 31.71 -26.75
N LEU A 53 -2.66 31.39 -27.32
CA LEU A 53 -2.97 31.72 -28.72
C LEU A 53 -3.10 33.24 -28.94
N ILE A 54 -3.79 33.96 -28.03
CA ILE A 54 -3.88 35.43 -28.09
C ILE A 54 -2.49 36.06 -27.98
N SER A 55 -1.64 35.57 -27.08
CA SER A 55 -0.26 36.06 -26.96
C SER A 55 0.55 35.86 -28.25
N SER A 56 0.30 34.76 -28.99
CA SER A 56 0.95 34.53 -30.28
C SER A 56 0.47 35.51 -31.34
N LEU A 57 -0.82 35.90 -31.35
CA LEU A 57 -1.36 36.91 -32.27
C LEU A 57 -0.81 38.32 -31.92
N ILE A 58 -0.75 38.66 -30.65
CA ILE A 58 -0.18 39.96 -30.18
C ILE A 58 1.32 40.02 -30.55
N SER A 59 2.04 38.90 -30.38
CA SER A 59 3.46 38.81 -30.79
C SER A 59 3.63 39.06 -32.30
N ARG A 60 2.74 38.51 -33.15
CA ARG A 60 2.70 38.78 -34.57
C ARG A 60 2.55 40.28 -34.83
N ASP A 61 1.51 40.89 -34.26
CA ASP A 61 1.18 42.31 -34.46
C ASP A 61 2.34 43.20 -33.97
N MET A 62 3.01 42.85 -32.88
CA MET A 62 4.17 43.57 -32.37
C MET A 62 5.33 43.56 -33.36
N VAL A 63 5.63 42.43 -33.99
CA VAL A 63 6.69 42.31 -34.97
C VAL A 63 6.32 43.10 -36.23
N ASP A 64 5.06 43.06 -36.71
CA ASP A 64 4.61 43.80 -37.87
C ASP A 64 4.62 45.34 -37.65
N ILE A 65 4.29 45.81 -36.47
CA ILE A 65 4.42 47.21 -36.07
C ILE A 65 5.89 47.68 -36.11
N ILE A 66 6.82 46.84 -35.61
CA ILE A 66 8.24 47.16 -35.64
C ILE A 66 8.76 47.24 -37.07
N THR A 67 8.42 46.26 -37.90
CA THR A 67 8.87 46.23 -39.32
C THR A 67 8.21 47.29 -40.19
N GLY A 68 6.96 47.68 -39.84
CA GLY A 68 6.25 48.76 -40.50
C GLY A 68 6.53 50.18 -39.94
N GLN A 69 7.46 50.32 -39.00
CA GLN A 69 7.86 51.59 -38.35
C GLN A 69 6.71 52.40 -37.71
N GLN A 70 5.66 51.73 -37.23
CA GLN A 70 4.48 52.36 -36.58
C GLN A 70 4.71 52.58 -35.10
N ALA A 71 5.63 53.47 -34.71
CA ALA A 71 6.08 53.67 -33.34
C ALA A 71 4.95 53.98 -32.34
N GLY A 72 3.86 54.64 -32.77
CA GLY A 72 2.76 55.05 -31.91
C GLY A 72 1.93 53.89 -31.29
N LEU A 73 1.93 52.70 -31.92
CA LEU A 73 1.18 51.53 -31.44
C LEU A 73 2.07 50.55 -30.61
N LEU A 74 3.41 50.69 -30.68
CA LEU A 74 4.36 49.77 -30.12
C LEU A 74 4.19 49.62 -28.60
N VAL A 75 4.14 50.71 -27.87
CA VAL A 75 4.04 50.70 -26.38
C VAL A 75 2.77 50.00 -25.92
N ARG A 76 1.64 50.28 -26.57
CA ARG A 76 0.35 49.65 -26.23
C ARG A 76 0.39 48.12 -26.46
N THR A 77 0.90 47.68 -27.61
CA THR A 77 0.98 46.26 -27.95
C THR A 77 1.96 45.54 -27.04
N PHE A 78 3.08 46.17 -26.68
CA PHE A 78 4.06 45.64 -25.73
C PHE A 78 3.48 45.47 -24.32
N CYS A 79 2.76 46.48 -23.82
CA CYS A 79 2.04 46.38 -22.53
C CYS A 79 1.00 45.25 -22.52
N LEU A 80 0.25 45.09 -23.62
CA LEU A 80 -0.71 43.99 -23.77
C LEU A 80 0.01 42.63 -23.76
N TYR A 81 1.14 42.48 -24.49
CA TYR A 81 1.93 41.25 -24.54
C TYR A 81 2.43 40.86 -23.13
N ILE A 82 2.98 41.83 -22.38
CA ILE A 82 3.40 41.61 -20.99
C ILE A 82 2.20 41.21 -20.11
N GLY A 83 1.08 41.89 -20.22
CA GLY A 83 -0.12 41.60 -19.46
C GLY A 83 -0.64 40.19 -19.67
N PHE A 84 -0.73 39.74 -20.93
CA PHE A 84 -1.12 38.35 -21.26
C PHE A 84 -0.08 37.33 -20.83
N SER A 85 1.22 37.65 -20.90
CA SER A 85 2.31 36.77 -20.43
C SER A 85 2.26 36.57 -18.92
N ILE A 86 2.07 37.65 -18.14
CA ILE A 86 1.89 37.60 -16.70
C ILE A 86 0.59 36.85 -16.35
N GLY A 87 -0.51 37.11 -17.07
CA GLY A 87 -1.78 36.40 -16.92
C GLY A 87 -1.62 34.88 -17.11
N ASN A 88 -0.91 34.46 -18.16
CA ASN A 88 -0.62 33.06 -18.42
C ASN A 88 0.24 32.42 -17.33
N MET A 89 1.25 33.14 -16.84
CA MET A 89 2.07 32.69 -15.71
C MET A 89 1.22 32.49 -14.44
N LEU A 90 0.35 33.45 -14.09
CA LEU A 90 -0.51 33.34 -12.91
C LEU A 90 -1.49 32.18 -13.05
N ILE A 91 -2.13 32.00 -14.20
CA ILE A 91 -3.04 30.87 -14.46
C ILE A 91 -2.28 29.55 -14.33
N SER A 92 -1.06 29.45 -14.85
CA SER A 92 -0.23 28.25 -14.72
C SER A 92 0.06 27.92 -13.25
N GLN A 93 0.39 28.92 -12.42
CA GLN A 93 0.64 28.70 -10.99
C GLN A 93 -0.63 28.27 -10.25
N VAL A 94 -1.76 28.92 -10.52
CA VAL A 94 -3.07 28.55 -9.95
C VAL A 94 -3.44 27.13 -10.35
N THR A 95 -3.26 26.77 -11.61
CA THR A 95 -3.52 25.42 -12.14
C THR A 95 -2.64 24.38 -11.43
N SER A 96 -1.35 24.68 -11.24
CA SER A 96 -0.42 23.80 -10.52
C SER A 96 -0.82 23.63 -9.05
N TYR A 97 -1.24 24.70 -8.37
CA TYR A 97 -1.71 24.62 -6.99
C TYR A 97 -2.95 23.71 -6.86
N PHE A 98 -3.95 23.89 -7.72
CA PHE A 98 -5.15 23.04 -7.70
C PHE A 98 -4.85 21.61 -8.05
N SER A 99 -3.94 21.36 -9.03
CA SER A 99 -3.47 20.02 -9.37
C SER A 99 -2.88 19.31 -8.16
N ASN A 100 -1.94 19.95 -7.47
CA ASN A 100 -1.30 19.36 -6.29
C ASN A 100 -2.29 19.10 -5.16
N ARG A 101 -3.20 20.05 -4.89
CA ARG A 101 -4.22 19.90 -3.86
C ARG A 101 -5.15 18.72 -4.13
N ILE A 102 -5.62 18.57 -5.37
CA ILE A 102 -6.51 17.45 -5.74
C ILE A 102 -5.74 16.13 -5.66
N SER A 103 -4.51 16.08 -6.19
CA SER A 103 -3.67 14.88 -6.16
C SER A 103 -3.45 14.40 -4.72
N ILE A 104 -3.09 15.29 -3.79
CA ILE A 104 -2.88 14.94 -2.38
C ILE A 104 -4.19 14.45 -1.73
N SER A 105 -5.33 15.09 -2.02
CA SER A 105 -6.61 14.68 -1.46
C SER A 105 -7.03 13.29 -1.95
N VAL A 106 -6.87 13.02 -3.24
CA VAL A 106 -7.15 11.70 -3.84
C VAL A 106 -6.20 10.64 -3.30
N ASP A 107 -4.91 10.96 -3.15
CA ASP A 107 -3.91 10.06 -2.58
C ASP A 107 -4.27 9.62 -1.16
N ASN A 108 -4.67 10.59 -0.32
CA ASN A 108 -5.08 10.32 1.04
C ASN A 108 -6.35 9.45 1.10
N ASP A 109 -7.36 9.74 0.27
CA ASP A 109 -8.58 8.94 0.22
C ASP A 109 -8.30 7.50 -0.20
N ILE A 110 -7.53 7.29 -1.28
CA ILE A 110 -7.16 5.94 -1.75
C ILE A 110 -6.37 5.19 -0.67
N LYS A 111 -5.41 5.85 -0.02
CA LYS A 111 -4.61 5.24 1.04
C LYS A 111 -5.44 4.88 2.26
N ALA A 112 -6.41 5.71 2.63
CA ALA A 112 -7.33 5.42 3.73
C ALA A 112 -8.21 4.20 3.39
N ASP A 113 -8.84 4.20 2.21
CA ASP A 113 -9.70 3.09 1.77
C ASP A 113 -8.94 1.75 1.70
N ILE A 114 -7.68 1.77 1.25
CA ILE A 114 -6.83 0.56 1.22
C ILE A 114 -6.47 0.12 2.63
N PHE A 115 -6.10 1.06 3.50
CA PHE A 115 -5.73 0.76 4.88
C PHE A 115 -6.91 0.15 5.65
N ASP A 116 -8.08 0.79 5.57
CA ASP A 116 -9.31 0.30 6.18
C ASP A 116 -9.69 -1.09 5.65
N LYS A 117 -9.52 -1.28 4.33
CA LYS A 117 -9.78 -2.59 3.72
C LYS A 117 -8.82 -3.66 4.23
N MET A 118 -7.52 -3.35 4.35
CA MET A 118 -6.53 -4.30 4.85
C MET A 118 -6.79 -4.71 6.29
N LEU A 119 -7.29 -3.80 7.14
CA LEU A 119 -7.62 -4.08 8.54
C LEU A 119 -8.78 -5.05 8.70
N VAL A 120 -9.73 -5.05 7.75
CA VAL A 120 -10.92 -5.93 7.80
C VAL A 120 -10.83 -7.10 6.81
N THR A 121 -9.69 -7.30 6.18
CA THR A 121 -9.47 -8.42 5.25
C THR A 121 -9.01 -9.65 6.03
N ASP A 122 -9.49 -10.82 5.60
CA ASP A 122 -9.08 -12.10 6.13
C ASP A 122 -7.55 -12.24 6.16
N LEU A 123 -7.01 -12.68 7.30
CA LEU A 123 -5.56 -12.79 7.52
C LEU A 123 -4.90 -13.77 6.55
N GLU A 124 -5.56 -14.88 6.20
CA GLU A 124 -5.03 -15.87 5.26
C GLU A 124 -4.85 -15.27 3.86
N GLU A 125 -5.75 -14.37 3.44
CA GLU A 125 -5.62 -13.67 2.17
C GLU A 125 -4.48 -12.64 2.16
N ILE A 126 -4.33 -11.89 3.26
CA ILE A 126 -3.24 -10.91 3.40
C ILE A 126 -1.88 -11.61 3.42
N GLN A 127 -1.76 -12.76 4.07
CA GLN A 127 -0.50 -13.53 4.19
C GLN A 127 0.00 -14.09 2.84
N LYS A 128 -0.82 -14.12 1.80
CA LYS A 128 -0.38 -14.46 0.43
C LYS A 128 0.58 -13.41 -0.15
N TYR A 129 0.59 -12.21 0.41
CA TYR A 129 1.43 -11.09 -0.04
C TYR A 129 2.57 -10.83 0.95
N HIS A 130 3.73 -10.50 0.42
CA HIS A 130 4.81 -9.99 1.26
C HIS A 130 4.49 -8.58 1.76
N THR A 131 4.83 -8.26 2.99
CA THR A 131 4.62 -6.93 3.60
C THR A 131 5.19 -5.80 2.73
N GLY A 132 6.36 -6.00 2.10
CA GLY A 132 6.96 -5.04 1.18
C GLY A 132 6.12 -4.78 -0.08
N ASP A 133 5.41 -5.80 -0.61
CA ASP A 133 4.49 -5.62 -1.74
C ASP A 133 3.25 -4.84 -1.33
N LEU A 134 2.66 -5.15 -0.17
CA LEU A 134 1.52 -4.40 0.39
C LEU A 134 1.88 -2.92 0.60
N LEU A 135 3.03 -2.63 1.19
CA LEU A 135 3.51 -1.25 1.38
C LEU A 135 3.77 -0.54 0.05
N THR A 136 4.28 -1.24 -0.97
CA THR A 136 4.49 -0.68 -2.30
C THR A 136 3.14 -0.34 -2.96
N ARG A 137 2.16 -1.22 -2.88
CA ARG A 137 0.80 -1.00 -3.38
C ARG A 137 0.14 0.18 -2.67
N TRP A 138 0.18 0.18 -1.34
CA TRP A 138 -0.40 1.25 -0.52
C TRP A 138 0.22 2.62 -0.79
N ASN A 139 1.54 2.71 -0.93
CA ASN A 139 2.24 4.00 -1.08
C ASN A 139 2.43 4.38 -2.56
N SER A 140 3.10 3.52 -3.36
CA SER A 140 3.53 3.89 -4.71
C SER A 140 2.39 3.77 -5.73
N ASP A 141 1.59 2.69 -5.68
CA ASP A 141 0.50 2.51 -6.65
C ASP A 141 -0.64 3.51 -6.38
N ALA A 142 -0.98 3.79 -5.11
CA ALA A 142 -1.95 4.83 -4.76
C ALA A 142 -1.51 6.21 -5.27
N SER A 143 -0.24 6.60 -5.02
CA SER A 143 0.28 7.88 -5.48
C SER A 143 0.38 7.96 -7.01
N ASN A 144 0.65 6.85 -7.70
CA ASN A 144 0.63 6.79 -9.16
C ASN A 144 -0.78 7.08 -9.71
N ILE A 145 -1.81 6.50 -9.10
CA ILE A 145 -3.20 6.71 -9.52
C ILE A 145 -3.64 8.14 -9.22
N SER A 146 -3.38 8.67 -8.03
CA SER A 146 -3.79 10.02 -7.66
C SER A 146 -3.19 11.10 -8.58
N ASN A 147 -1.90 10.97 -8.89
CA ASN A 147 -1.23 11.85 -9.87
C ASN A 147 -1.77 11.64 -11.28
N GLY A 148 -2.11 10.40 -11.61
CA GLY A 148 -2.57 10.02 -12.93
C GLY A 148 -3.97 10.51 -13.28
N ILE A 149 -4.89 10.54 -12.32
CA ILE A 149 -6.26 11.04 -12.53
C ILE A 149 -6.24 12.43 -13.16
N LEU A 150 -5.38 13.32 -12.67
CA LEU A 150 -5.25 14.68 -13.21
C LEU A 150 -4.36 14.76 -14.44
N SER A 151 -3.29 13.99 -14.48
CA SER A 151 -2.33 14.04 -15.59
C SER A 151 -2.83 13.35 -16.85
N TRP A 152 -3.86 12.51 -16.80
CA TRP A 152 -4.35 11.77 -17.96
C TRP A 152 -5.63 12.36 -18.55
N ILE A 153 -6.77 12.29 -17.84
CA ILE A 153 -8.08 12.68 -18.41
C ILE A 153 -8.15 14.19 -18.74
N PRO A 154 -7.85 15.11 -17.81
CA PRO A 154 -7.91 16.53 -18.09
C PRO A 154 -6.89 16.96 -19.16
N ASN A 155 -5.67 16.44 -19.07
CA ASN A 155 -4.63 16.79 -20.03
C ASN A 155 -4.91 16.25 -21.43
N LEU A 156 -5.58 15.11 -21.56
CA LEU A 156 -6.05 14.63 -22.87
C LEU A 156 -6.98 15.66 -23.52
N VAL A 157 -7.93 16.23 -22.77
CA VAL A 157 -8.84 17.26 -23.26
C VAL A 157 -8.07 18.55 -23.59
N ILE A 158 -7.24 19.03 -22.66
CA ILE A 158 -6.48 20.28 -22.82
C ILE A 158 -5.55 20.20 -24.03
N TYR A 159 -4.77 19.11 -24.15
CA TYR A 159 -3.83 18.96 -25.27
C TYR A 159 -4.54 18.74 -26.61
N THR A 160 -5.67 18.02 -26.61
CA THR A 160 -6.46 17.85 -27.84
C THR A 160 -7.05 19.18 -28.31
N VAL A 161 -7.65 19.96 -27.41
CA VAL A 161 -8.19 21.30 -27.74
C VAL A 161 -7.07 22.23 -28.17
N ARG A 162 -5.93 22.22 -27.46
CA ARG A 162 -4.75 23.02 -27.84
C ARG A 162 -4.22 22.65 -29.22
N PHE A 163 -4.12 21.36 -29.52
CA PHE A 163 -3.67 20.88 -30.82
C PHE A 163 -4.62 21.34 -31.95
N ILE A 164 -5.93 21.10 -31.77
CA ILE A 164 -6.96 21.46 -32.75
C ILE A 164 -7.00 22.98 -32.96
N SER A 165 -7.01 23.76 -31.90
CA SER A 165 -7.10 25.23 -31.99
C SER A 165 -5.84 25.86 -32.60
N THR A 166 -4.66 25.34 -32.23
CA THR A 166 -3.38 25.78 -32.85
C THR A 166 -3.33 25.42 -34.33
N PHE A 167 -3.72 24.18 -34.66
CA PHE A 167 -3.78 23.74 -36.08
C PHE A 167 -4.77 24.56 -36.87
N ALA A 168 -5.99 24.78 -36.36
CA ALA A 168 -7.00 25.60 -37.03
C ALA A 168 -6.53 27.02 -37.28
N LEU A 169 -5.82 27.63 -36.32
CA LEU A 169 -5.29 28.99 -36.46
C LEU A 169 -4.24 29.07 -37.57
N VAL A 170 -3.32 28.10 -37.66
CA VAL A 170 -2.29 28.05 -38.71
C VAL A 170 -2.94 27.75 -40.07
N PHE A 171 -3.86 26.77 -40.12
CA PHE A 171 -4.53 26.35 -41.36
C PHE A 171 -5.38 27.46 -41.97
N TYR A 172 -6.09 28.23 -41.12
CA TYR A 172 -6.92 29.36 -41.55
C TYR A 172 -6.08 30.45 -42.25
N ASN A 173 -4.87 30.70 -41.75
CA ASN A 173 -3.98 31.72 -42.32
C ASN A 173 -3.16 31.21 -43.54
N ASP A 174 -2.63 29.98 -43.48
CA ASP A 174 -1.89 29.36 -44.57
C ASP A 174 -1.98 27.82 -44.52
N PRO A 175 -2.85 27.19 -45.35
CA PRO A 175 -3.02 25.73 -45.34
C PRO A 175 -1.74 24.95 -45.66
N MET A 176 -0.87 25.49 -46.55
CA MET A 176 0.36 24.81 -46.93
C MET A 176 1.37 24.78 -45.77
N PHE A 177 1.42 25.87 -44.98
CA PHE A 177 2.27 25.95 -43.82
C PHE A 177 1.80 24.94 -42.71
N ALA A 178 0.47 24.81 -42.55
CA ALA A 178 -0.10 23.83 -41.62
C ALA A 178 0.26 22.37 -42.02
N LEU A 179 0.20 22.04 -43.32
CA LEU A 179 0.59 20.73 -43.83
C LEU A 179 2.08 20.44 -43.60
N LEU A 180 2.95 21.43 -43.85
CA LEU A 180 4.40 21.32 -43.60
C LEU A 180 4.68 21.08 -42.10
N ALA A 181 4.01 21.80 -41.22
CA ALA A 181 4.16 21.61 -39.76
C ALA A 181 3.75 20.20 -39.31
N MET A 182 2.83 19.55 -40.03
CA MET A 182 2.39 18.19 -39.74
C MET A 182 3.27 17.08 -40.34
N LEU A 183 4.20 17.38 -41.24
CA LEU A 183 5.05 16.37 -41.88
C LEU A 183 5.86 15.51 -40.89
N GLY A 184 6.26 16.06 -39.75
CA GLY A 184 6.95 15.33 -38.70
C GLY A 184 6.07 14.34 -37.91
N MET A 185 4.74 14.49 -37.99
CA MET A 185 3.79 13.72 -37.19
C MET A 185 3.81 12.21 -37.50
N PRO A 186 3.75 11.75 -38.75
CA PRO A 186 3.80 10.32 -39.05
C PRO A 186 5.12 9.67 -38.61
N VAL A 187 6.24 10.39 -38.74
CA VAL A 187 7.56 9.91 -38.32
C VAL A 187 7.63 9.77 -36.82
N SER A 188 7.19 10.79 -36.07
CA SER A 188 7.13 10.76 -34.61
C SER A 188 6.23 9.64 -34.09
N MET A 189 5.08 9.40 -34.73
CA MET A 189 4.13 8.35 -34.38
C MET A 189 4.68 6.93 -34.60
N LEU A 190 5.36 6.71 -35.75
CA LEU A 190 6.00 5.43 -36.04
C LEU A 190 7.15 5.13 -35.07
N MET A 191 7.95 6.14 -34.76
CA MET A 191 9.05 6.04 -33.81
C MET A 191 8.53 5.75 -32.41
N SER A 192 7.50 6.45 -31.95
CA SER A 192 6.90 6.25 -30.62
C SER A 192 6.46 4.81 -30.39
N LYS A 193 5.89 4.13 -31.39
CA LYS A 193 5.49 2.71 -31.25
C LYS A 193 6.68 1.78 -30.98
N ARG A 194 7.82 1.98 -31.67
CA ARG A 194 9.03 1.17 -31.44
C ARG A 194 9.65 1.45 -30.06
N ILE A 195 9.65 2.71 -29.65
CA ILE A 195 10.16 3.15 -28.35
C ILE A 195 9.32 2.56 -27.22
N LEU A 196 7.99 2.70 -27.28
CA LEU A 196 7.07 2.18 -26.28
C LEU A 196 7.25 0.68 -26.02
N LYS A 197 7.41 -0.12 -27.08
CA LYS A 197 7.66 -1.56 -26.94
C LYS A 197 8.97 -1.86 -26.22
N ARG A 198 10.05 -1.13 -26.53
CA ARG A 198 11.35 -1.29 -25.87
C ARG A 198 11.35 -0.74 -24.44
N MET A 199 10.69 0.39 -24.20
CA MET A 199 10.52 0.98 -22.87
C MET A 199 9.78 0.02 -21.93
N LYS A 200 8.72 -0.65 -22.40
CA LYS A 200 7.99 -1.64 -21.59
C LYS A 200 8.93 -2.75 -21.11
N GLY A 201 9.67 -3.38 -22.01
CA GLY A 201 10.59 -4.46 -21.62
C GLY A 201 11.71 -3.99 -20.68
N ASN A 202 12.18 -2.75 -20.84
CA ASN A 202 13.18 -2.19 -19.94
C ASN A 202 12.59 -1.80 -18.56
N ASN A 203 11.36 -1.31 -18.52
CA ASN A 203 10.67 -1.01 -17.27
C ASN A 203 10.43 -2.30 -16.45
N GLU A 204 10.06 -3.40 -17.11
CA GLU A 204 9.92 -4.72 -16.47
C GLU A 204 11.24 -5.19 -15.84
N LYS A 205 12.35 -5.10 -16.59
CA LYS A 205 13.70 -5.42 -16.09
C LYS A 205 14.12 -4.51 -14.93
N SER A 206 13.84 -3.21 -15.05
CA SER A 206 14.14 -2.22 -14.02
C SER A 206 13.34 -2.46 -12.75
N ALA A 207 12.07 -2.82 -12.87
CA ALA A 207 11.20 -3.17 -11.74
C ALA A 207 11.72 -4.44 -11.04
N ALA A 208 12.07 -5.48 -11.78
CA ALA A 208 12.64 -6.71 -11.24
C ALA A 208 13.96 -6.44 -10.50
N MET A 209 14.84 -5.61 -11.06
CA MET A 209 16.10 -5.27 -10.43
C MET A 209 15.92 -4.39 -9.19
N ASN A 210 14.99 -3.45 -9.21
CA ASN A 210 14.62 -2.68 -8.02
C ASN A 210 14.06 -3.58 -6.92
N ALA A 211 13.21 -4.55 -7.25
CA ALA A 211 12.69 -5.53 -6.29
C ALA A 211 13.83 -6.36 -5.68
N LYS A 212 14.79 -6.83 -6.49
CA LYS A 212 15.98 -7.57 -6.04
C LYS A 212 16.84 -6.73 -5.09
N MET A 213 17.08 -5.45 -5.41
CA MET A 213 17.84 -4.52 -4.55
C MET A 213 17.08 -4.22 -3.25
N SER A 214 15.79 -3.96 -3.33
CA SER A 214 14.97 -3.68 -2.14
C SER A 214 14.90 -4.89 -1.22
N GLY A 215 14.73 -6.10 -1.76
CA GLY A 215 14.78 -7.34 -0.99
C GLY A 215 16.12 -7.53 -0.28
N PHE A 216 17.24 -7.34 -1.00
CA PHE A 216 18.58 -7.41 -0.42
C PHE A 216 18.78 -6.35 0.70
N ASN A 217 18.35 -5.12 0.48
CA ASN A 217 18.46 -4.06 1.48
C ASN A 217 17.62 -4.38 2.73
N GLN A 218 16.38 -4.84 2.54
CA GLN A 218 15.51 -5.25 3.63
C GLN A 218 16.12 -6.40 4.44
N GLU A 219 16.63 -7.42 3.78
CA GLU A 219 17.33 -8.55 4.41
C GLU A 219 18.55 -8.07 5.22
N ALA A 220 19.39 -7.22 4.61
CA ALA A 220 20.58 -6.69 5.25
C ALA A 220 20.27 -5.84 6.49
N PHE A 221 19.26 -4.95 6.39
CA PHE A 221 18.86 -4.11 7.53
C PHE A 221 18.17 -4.91 8.63
N SER A 222 17.33 -5.87 8.30
CA SER A 222 16.69 -6.75 9.28
C SER A 222 17.69 -7.62 10.05
N ASN A 223 18.79 -7.98 9.40
CA ASN A 223 19.84 -8.83 9.98
C ASN A 223 21.13 -8.08 10.29
N ILE A 224 21.08 -6.76 10.49
CA ILE A 224 22.29 -5.94 10.67
C ILE A 224 23.15 -6.39 11.87
N GLN A 225 22.49 -6.84 12.94
CA GLN A 225 23.18 -7.39 14.11
C GLN A 225 23.96 -8.66 13.75
N THR A 226 23.38 -9.57 13.00
CA THR A 226 24.02 -10.81 12.51
C THR A 226 25.18 -10.48 11.58
N ILE A 227 24.99 -9.53 10.64
CA ILE A 227 26.05 -9.09 9.72
C ILE A 227 27.25 -8.56 10.50
N LYS A 228 27.01 -7.77 11.56
CA LYS A 228 28.09 -7.25 12.43
C LYS A 228 28.71 -8.36 13.29
N ALA A 229 27.89 -9.24 13.89
CA ALA A 229 28.36 -10.30 14.78
C ALA A 229 29.26 -11.32 14.06
N PHE A 230 28.99 -11.60 12.78
CA PHE A 230 29.78 -12.51 11.95
C PHE A 230 30.83 -11.81 11.07
N ASP A 231 31.06 -10.50 11.26
CA ASP A 231 31.97 -9.68 10.46
C ASP A 231 31.74 -9.76 8.93
N LEU A 232 30.47 -9.84 8.53
CA LEU A 232 30.07 -9.93 7.12
C LEU A 232 29.98 -8.56 6.42
N VAL A 233 30.44 -7.49 7.06
CA VAL A 233 30.30 -6.11 6.58
C VAL A 233 30.89 -5.93 5.18
N ARG A 234 32.11 -6.47 4.96
CA ARG A 234 32.77 -6.41 3.66
C ARG A 234 32.00 -7.20 2.58
N LEU A 235 31.56 -8.42 2.91
CA LEU A 235 30.84 -9.31 1.99
C LEU A 235 29.52 -8.68 1.52
N TYR A 236 28.72 -8.15 2.45
CA TYR A 236 27.44 -7.49 2.11
C TYR A 236 27.66 -6.18 1.34
N GLY A 237 28.70 -5.42 1.69
CA GLY A 237 29.10 -4.25 0.92
C GLY A 237 29.53 -4.56 -0.52
N GLU A 238 30.25 -5.64 -0.75
CA GLU A 238 30.64 -6.11 -2.08
C GLU A 238 29.43 -6.62 -2.88
N ARG A 239 28.53 -7.38 -2.25
CA ARG A 239 27.26 -7.83 -2.87
C ARG A 239 26.39 -6.66 -3.30
N LEU A 240 26.20 -5.65 -2.43
CA LEU A 240 25.44 -4.45 -2.79
C LEU A 240 26.06 -3.74 -3.99
N ARG A 241 27.37 -3.53 -3.98
CA ARG A 241 28.10 -2.89 -5.11
C ARG A 241 27.97 -3.69 -6.41
N GLY A 242 27.93 -5.01 -6.32
CA GLY A 242 27.65 -5.89 -7.46
C GLY A 242 26.26 -5.64 -8.06
N LEU A 243 25.22 -5.59 -7.22
CA LEU A 243 23.84 -5.28 -7.62
C LEU A 243 23.72 -3.87 -8.20
N GLN A 244 24.37 -2.89 -7.58
CA GLN A 244 24.40 -1.50 -8.06
C GLN A 244 25.07 -1.39 -9.43
N LYS A 245 26.16 -2.13 -9.68
CA LYS A 245 26.85 -2.17 -10.97
C LYS A 245 25.97 -2.79 -12.06
N GLU A 246 25.27 -3.88 -11.75
CA GLU A 246 24.29 -4.50 -12.65
C GLU A 246 23.16 -3.52 -13.00
N TYR A 247 22.57 -2.87 -11.99
CA TYR A 247 21.54 -1.85 -12.16
C TYR A 247 22.02 -0.66 -13.00
N LEU A 248 23.23 -0.15 -12.72
CA LEU A 248 23.83 0.97 -13.44
C LEU A 248 24.02 0.62 -14.92
N SER A 249 24.59 -0.56 -15.22
CA SER A 249 24.81 -1.00 -16.62
C SER A 249 23.51 -1.06 -17.41
N MET A 250 22.46 -1.62 -16.79
CA MET A 250 21.13 -1.72 -17.39
C MET A 250 20.50 -0.33 -17.61
N LYS A 251 20.61 0.57 -16.64
CA LYS A 251 20.10 1.96 -16.77
C LYS A 251 20.84 2.76 -17.82
N LEU A 252 22.17 2.62 -17.90
CA LEU A 252 22.98 3.29 -18.92
C LEU A 252 22.68 2.78 -20.32
N GLU A 253 22.45 1.49 -20.50
CA GLU A 253 22.03 0.92 -21.79
C GLU A 253 20.69 1.50 -22.24
N PHE A 254 19.72 1.57 -21.32
CA PHE A 254 18.44 2.22 -21.60
C PHE A 254 18.61 3.71 -21.90
N GLN A 255 19.43 4.42 -21.12
CA GLN A 255 19.69 5.85 -21.33
C GLN A 255 20.31 6.13 -22.69
N LYS A 256 21.28 5.30 -23.13
CA LYS A 256 21.86 5.41 -24.49
C LYS A 256 20.79 5.25 -25.58
N MET A 257 19.89 4.27 -25.42
CA MET A 257 18.80 4.06 -26.36
C MET A 257 17.80 5.23 -26.34
N SER A 258 17.45 5.73 -25.17
CA SER A 258 16.57 6.89 -24.99
C SER A 258 17.18 8.15 -25.63
N MET A 259 18.48 8.38 -25.40
CA MET A 259 19.22 9.49 -25.97
C MET A 259 19.26 9.42 -27.52
N ALA A 260 19.59 8.25 -28.08
CA ALA A 260 19.58 8.06 -29.52
C ALA A 260 18.21 8.34 -30.14
N THR A 261 17.15 7.93 -29.46
CA THR A 261 15.78 8.20 -29.87
C THR A 261 15.42 9.69 -29.79
N SER A 262 15.80 10.35 -28.68
CA SER A 262 15.57 11.79 -28.50
C SER A 262 16.33 12.61 -29.56
N ILE A 263 17.57 12.24 -29.88
CA ILE A 263 18.35 12.88 -30.94
C ILE A 263 17.63 12.72 -32.28
N LEU A 264 17.18 11.52 -32.61
CA LEU A 264 16.48 11.27 -33.88
C LEU A 264 15.19 12.09 -34.00
N LEU A 265 14.37 12.11 -32.94
CA LEU A 265 13.16 12.93 -32.89
C LEU A 265 13.47 14.44 -32.96
N SER A 266 14.55 14.88 -32.34
CA SER A 266 15.01 16.27 -32.42
C SER A 266 15.45 16.62 -33.83
N VAL A 267 16.17 15.73 -34.54
CA VAL A 267 16.55 15.93 -35.95
C VAL A 267 15.33 16.05 -36.86
N VAL A 268 14.31 15.19 -36.65
CA VAL A 268 13.03 15.30 -37.37
C VAL A 268 12.34 16.63 -37.09
N GLY A 269 12.30 17.03 -35.80
CA GLY A 269 11.73 18.31 -35.39
C GLY A 269 12.47 19.52 -36.00
N LEU A 270 13.80 19.47 -36.03
CA LEU A 270 14.63 20.49 -36.70
C LEU A 270 14.37 20.54 -38.19
N ALA A 271 14.30 19.38 -38.86
CA ALA A 271 14.01 19.32 -40.31
C ALA A 271 12.66 19.97 -40.65
N VAL A 272 11.61 19.66 -39.84
CA VAL A 272 10.30 20.30 -39.99
C VAL A 272 10.40 21.81 -39.72
N SER A 273 11.08 22.22 -38.63
CA SER A 273 11.25 23.63 -38.27
C SER A 273 11.97 24.42 -39.34
N TYR A 274 13.08 23.89 -39.90
CA TYR A 274 13.81 24.55 -40.99
C TYR A 274 13.03 24.54 -42.29
N SER A 275 12.24 23.49 -42.58
CA SER A 275 11.34 23.49 -43.75
C SER A 275 10.26 24.56 -43.61
N CYS A 276 9.66 24.69 -42.43
CA CYS A 276 8.70 25.77 -42.14
C CYS A 276 9.39 27.15 -42.25
N TYR A 277 10.62 27.28 -41.72
CA TYR A 277 11.39 28.53 -41.78
C TYR A 277 11.70 28.92 -43.24
N GLY A 278 12.24 28.00 -44.05
CA GLY A 278 12.55 28.23 -45.46
C GLY A 278 11.29 28.58 -46.28
N PHE A 279 10.19 27.84 -46.04
CA PHE A 279 8.92 28.16 -46.71
C PHE A 279 8.36 29.52 -46.23
N GLY A 280 8.49 29.85 -44.95
CA GLY A 280 8.12 31.13 -44.39
C GLY A 280 8.86 32.30 -45.02
N ILE A 281 10.20 32.17 -45.19
CA ILE A 281 11.03 33.17 -45.90
C ILE A 281 10.52 33.36 -47.35
N TYR A 282 10.28 32.28 -48.08
CA TYR A 282 9.76 32.34 -49.43
C TYR A 282 8.42 33.08 -49.51
N ARG A 283 7.49 32.81 -48.57
CA ARG A 283 6.17 33.46 -48.49
C ARG A 283 6.26 34.95 -48.14
N VAL A 284 7.22 35.34 -47.25
CA VAL A 284 7.48 36.77 -46.96
C VAL A 284 8.10 37.45 -48.20
N TRP A 285 9.08 36.81 -48.86
CA TRP A 285 9.71 37.36 -50.04
C TRP A 285 8.71 37.55 -51.21
N SER A 286 7.75 36.62 -51.35
CA SER A 286 6.67 36.75 -52.35
C SER A 286 5.59 37.78 -51.97
N GLY A 287 5.68 38.43 -50.84
CA GLY A 287 4.68 39.38 -50.34
C GLY A 287 3.36 38.76 -49.88
N ALA A 288 3.30 37.43 -49.76
CA ALA A 288 2.06 36.72 -49.42
C ALA A 288 1.74 36.74 -47.91
N ILE A 289 2.74 36.87 -47.03
CA ILE A 289 2.56 36.99 -45.57
C ILE A 289 3.51 38.07 -45.02
N SER A 290 3.15 38.63 -43.86
CA SER A 290 4.01 39.56 -43.14
C SER A 290 5.11 38.81 -42.36
N TYR A 291 6.17 39.54 -41.97
CA TYR A 291 7.26 38.99 -41.18
C TYR A 291 6.77 38.54 -39.79
N GLY A 292 5.85 39.27 -39.18
CA GLY A 292 5.21 38.87 -37.91
C GLY A 292 4.38 37.60 -38.04
N THR A 293 3.65 37.42 -39.17
CA THR A 293 2.92 36.17 -39.44
C THR A 293 3.86 34.98 -39.55
N MET A 294 5.04 35.15 -40.20
CA MET A 294 6.05 34.10 -40.29
C MET A 294 6.56 33.69 -38.93
N THR A 295 6.90 34.65 -38.06
CA THR A 295 7.40 34.39 -36.71
C THR A 295 6.33 33.70 -35.85
N MET A 296 5.07 34.10 -35.96
CA MET A 296 3.92 33.44 -35.30
C MET A 296 3.81 31.97 -35.76
N PHE A 297 3.89 31.69 -37.07
CA PHE A 297 3.80 30.32 -37.57
C PHE A 297 4.92 29.43 -37.08
N LEU A 298 6.14 29.93 -37.00
CA LEU A 298 7.27 29.18 -36.45
C LEU A 298 7.04 28.82 -34.97
N SER A 299 6.54 29.77 -34.18
CA SER A 299 6.19 29.54 -32.77
C SER A 299 5.07 28.51 -32.63
N LEU A 300 4.00 28.63 -33.42
CA LEU A 300 2.85 27.72 -33.40
C LEU A 300 3.22 26.31 -33.92
N SER A 301 4.12 26.19 -34.90
CA SER A 301 4.66 24.91 -35.38
C SER A 301 5.40 24.17 -34.26
N GLY A 302 6.22 24.89 -33.50
CA GLY A 302 6.88 24.35 -32.31
C GLY A 302 5.84 23.88 -31.25
N SER A 303 4.79 24.70 -31.04
CA SER A 303 3.69 24.35 -30.11
C SER A 303 2.91 23.12 -30.58
N LEU A 304 2.64 22.95 -31.88
CA LEU A 304 1.99 21.75 -32.45
C LEU A 304 2.80 20.50 -32.18
N THR A 305 4.11 20.53 -32.49
CA THR A 305 5.02 19.41 -32.26
C THR A 305 5.11 19.07 -30.78
N GLY A 306 5.24 20.06 -29.89
CA GLY A 306 5.28 19.88 -28.45
C GLY A 306 3.99 19.27 -27.90
N THR A 307 2.84 19.77 -28.33
CA THR A 307 1.53 19.25 -27.91
C THR A 307 1.28 17.82 -28.39
N LEU A 308 1.74 17.48 -29.59
CA LEU A 308 1.69 16.11 -30.09
C LEU A 308 2.52 15.15 -29.21
N ASN A 309 3.75 15.56 -28.86
CA ASN A 309 4.61 14.77 -27.99
C ASN A 309 3.97 14.58 -26.60
N GLN A 310 3.29 15.60 -26.06
CA GLN A 310 2.53 15.51 -24.83
C GLN A 310 1.37 14.50 -24.94
N LEU A 311 0.60 14.52 -26.05
CA LEU A 311 -0.47 13.53 -26.30
C LEU A 311 0.07 12.10 -26.37
N VAL A 312 1.21 11.91 -27.06
CA VAL A 312 1.86 10.59 -27.14
C VAL A 312 2.34 10.11 -25.77
N SER A 313 2.83 11.00 -24.93
CA SER A 313 3.30 10.66 -23.57
C SER A 313 2.17 10.25 -22.59
N LEU A 314 0.92 10.56 -22.91
CA LEU A 314 -0.23 10.09 -22.11
C LEU A 314 -0.46 8.57 -22.23
N VAL A 315 0.01 7.93 -23.31
CA VAL A 315 -0.19 6.48 -23.50
C VAL A 315 0.57 5.63 -22.45
N PRO A 316 1.89 5.83 -22.22
CA PRO A 316 2.58 5.16 -21.12
C PRO A 316 1.97 5.44 -19.74
N THR A 317 1.52 6.67 -19.53
CA THR A 317 0.85 7.06 -18.28
C THR A 317 -0.42 6.24 -18.07
N ALA A 318 -1.28 6.12 -19.09
CA ALA A 318 -2.49 5.30 -19.02
C ALA A 318 -2.20 3.83 -18.69
N ILE A 319 -1.17 3.24 -19.30
CA ILE A 319 -0.74 1.85 -19.03
C ILE A 319 -0.25 1.71 -17.59
N SER A 320 0.52 2.67 -17.10
CA SER A 320 1.00 2.66 -15.71
C SER A 320 -0.15 2.75 -14.72
N LEU A 321 -1.12 3.63 -15.00
CA LEU A 321 -2.31 3.82 -14.15
C LEU A 321 -3.16 2.57 -14.06
N THR A 322 -3.49 1.95 -15.20
CA THR A 322 -4.30 0.72 -15.22
C THR A 322 -3.58 -0.42 -14.51
N THR A 323 -2.27 -0.56 -14.68
CA THR A 323 -1.48 -1.57 -13.95
C THR A 323 -1.54 -1.35 -12.43
N SER A 324 -1.34 -0.11 -11.96
CA SER A 324 -1.45 0.21 -10.53
C SER A 324 -2.87 0.01 -10.01
N ALA A 325 -3.90 0.37 -10.79
CA ALA A 325 -5.30 0.16 -10.43
C ALA A 325 -5.62 -1.32 -10.29
N GLY A 326 -5.17 -2.18 -11.22
CA GLY A 326 -5.36 -3.63 -11.12
C GLY A 326 -4.78 -4.19 -9.82
N ARG A 327 -3.55 -3.79 -9.46
CA ARG A 327 -2.90 -4.22 -8.21
C ARG A 327 -3.63 -3.76 -6.95
N LEU A 328 -4.22 -2.55 -6.95
CA LEU A 328 -5.03 -2.07 -5.83
C LEU A 328 -6.40 -2.75 -5.77
N MET A 329 -7.02 -3.00 -6.92
CA MET A 329 -8.28 -3.74 -7.01
C MET A 329 -8.14 -5.17 -6.49
N ASP A 330 -6.97 -5.81 -6.64
CA ASP A 330 -6.70 -7.12 -6.04
C ASP A 330 -6.83 -7.07 -4.51
N ILE A 331 -6.31 -6.02 -3.85
CA ILE A 331 -6.46 -5.83 -2.39
C ILE A 331 -7.91 -5.50 -2.02
N LEU A 332 -8.51 -4.55 -2.72
CA LEU A 332 -9.87 -4.10 -2.41
C LEU A 332 -10.92 -5.21 -2.68
N GLY A 333 -10.62 -6.12 -3.60
CA GLY A 333 -11.46 -7.28 -3.93
C GLY A 333 -11.32 -8.47 -2.99
N MET A 334 -10.37 -8.47 -2.05
CA MET A 334 -10.21 -9.57 -1.08
C MET A 334 -11.46 -9.74 -0.21
N PRO A 335 -11.78 -10.96 0.23
CA PRO A 335 -12.87 -11.19 1.15
C PRO A 335 -12.66 -10.40 2.44
N LYS A 336 -13.74 -9.88 2.98
CA LYS A 336 -13.76 -9.22 4.29
C LYS A 336 -14.14 -10.24 5.34
N GLU A 337 -13.59 -10.08 6.52
CA GLU A 337 -14.08 -10.78 7.70
C GLU A 337 -15.54 -10.42 7.96
N ASP A 338 -16.34 -11.41 8.37
CA ASP A 338 -17.76 -11.24 8.65
C ASP A 338 -17.95 -10.93 10.15
N TYR A 339 -18.54 -9.77 10.43
CA TYR A 339 -18.92 -9.31 11.77
C TYR A 339 -20.42 -9.19 11.94
N SER A 340 -21.22 -9.82 11.05
CA SER A 340 -22.69 -9.69 11.06
C SER A 340 -23.37 -10.23 12.31
N ASP A 341 -22.70 -11.12 13.04
CA ASP A 341 -23.16 -11.76 14.28
C ASP A 341 -22.70 -11.06 15.57
N ALA A 342 -22.11 -9.86 15.46
CA ALA A 342 -21.57 -9.12 16.63
C ALA A 342 -22.59 -8.90 17.74
N GLU A 343 -23.87 -8.62 17.43
CA GLU A 343 -24.95 -8.48 18.41
C GLU A 343 -25.27 -9.80 19.12
N ARG A 344 -25.22 -10.92 18.40
CA ARG A 344 -25.41 -12.26 18.97
C ARG A 344 -24.27 -12.64 19.92
N VAL A 345 -23.04 -12.31 19.54
CA VAL A 345 -21.85 -12.52 20.38
C VAL A 345 -21.95 -11.70 21.69
N GLU A 346 -22.42 -10.44 21.58
CA GLU A 346 -22.61 -9.59 22.78
C GLU A 346 -23.64 -10.18 23.72
N LYS A 347 -24.81 -10.56 23.20
CA LYS A 347 -25.87 -11.18 23.99
C LYS A 347 -25.37 -12.47 24.65
N PHE A 348 -24.68 -13.33 23.91
CA PHE A 348 -24.09 -14.56 24.42
C PHE A 348 -23.12 -14.28 25.58
N TYR A 349 -22.28 -13.24 25.46
CA TYR A 349 -21.37 -12.83 26.51
C TYR A 349 -22.11 -12.38 27.78
N GLU A 350 -23.06 -11.46 27.64
CA GLU A 350 -23.81 -10.94 28.80
C GLU A 350 -24.59 -12.05 29.54
N GLU A 351 -25.16 -13.02 28.83
CA GLU A 351 -25.89 -14.13 29.45
C GLU A 351 -24.99 -15.11 30.21
N ASN A 352 -23.73 -15.27 29.77
CA ASN A 352 -22.80 -16.25 30.34
C ASN A 352 -21.68 -15.65 31.18
N ARG A 353 -21.61 -14.32 31.30
CA ARG A 353 -20.55 -13.58 31.98
C ARG A 353 -20.27 -14.08 33.43
N GLU A 354 -21.30 -14.46 34.17
CA GLU A 354 -21.17 -14.88 35.55
C GLU A 354 -20.57 -16.28 35.75
N ARG A 355 -20.81 -17.21 34.82
CA ARG A 355 -20.31 -18.59 34.91
C ARG A 355 -19.17 -18.90 33.95
N GLY A 356 -18.91 -17.98 33.02
CA GLY A 356 -17.82 -18.10 32.07
C GLY A 356 -18.21 -18.78 30.75
N ILE A 357 -17.24 -18.81 29.85
CA ILE A 357 -17.35 -19.32 28.48
C ILE A 357 -16.25 -20.34 28.26
N GLY A 358 -16.60 -21.55 27.87
CA GLY A 358 -15.68 -22.60 27.44
C GLY A 358 -15.49 -22.67 25.93
N LEU A 359 -14.61 -23.57 25.50
CA LEU A 359 -14.30 -23.87 24.11
C LEU A 359 -14.55 -25.36 23.84
N CYS A 360 -15.15 -25.67 22.69
CA CYS A 360 -15.36 -27.05 22.25
C CYS A 360 -15.09 -27.16 20.75
N PHE A 361 -14.07 -27.89 20.37
CA PHE A 361 -13.76 -28.19 18.97
C PHE A 361 -13.98 -29.68 18.74
N SER A 362 -14.74 -30.01 17.72
CA SER A 362 -15.04 -31.38 17.38
C SER A 362 -14.66 -31.69 15.91
N LYS A 363 -13.88 -32.76 15.75
CA LYS A 363 -13.38 -33.27 14.45
C LYS A 363 -12.76 -32.19 13.57
N MET A 364 -12.06 -31.22 14.22
CA MET A 364 -11.42 -30.09 13.55
C MET A 364 -10.36 -30.59 12.56
N SER A 365 -10.39 -30.08 11.33
CA SER A 365 -9.38 -30.36 10.31
C SER A 365 -8.90 -29.04 9.68
N TYR A 366 -7.56 -28.90 9.60
CA TYR A 366 -6.95 -27.71 9.02
C TYR A 366 -5.68 -28.04 8.22
N THR A 367 -5.59 -27.44 7.02
CA THR A 367 -4.43 -27.55 6.10
C THR A 367 -4.07 -26.16 5.58
N TYR A 368 -2.82 -25.77 5.70
CA TYR A 368 -2.34 -24.51 5.13
C TYR A 368 -2.41 -24.50 3.59
N HIS A 369 -2.44 -23.33 2.96
CA HIS A 369 -2.44 -23.17 1.49
C HIS A 369 -1.25 -23.84 0.78
N ASN A 370 -0.11 -23.98 1.45
CA ASN A 370 1.06 -24.68 0.95
C ASN A 370 0.93 -26.22 0.97
N GLY A 371 -0.22 -26.74 1.39
CA GLY A 371 -0.49 -28.18 1.49
C GLY A 371 -0.06 -28.83 2.81
N THR A 372 0.52 -28.08 3.76
CA THR A 372 0.90 -28.60 5.07
C THR A 372 -0.34 -28.86 5.90
N ARG A 373 -0.67 -30.12 6.16
CA ARG A 373 -1.78 -30.54 7.03
C ARG A 373 -1.34 -30.48 8.48
N VAL A 374 -2.11 -29.76 9.33
CA VAL A 374 -1.79 -29.55 10.75
C VAL A 374 -2.75 -30.33 11.65
N PHE A 375 -4.04 -30.34 11.33
CA PHE A 375 -5.04 -31.08 12.10
C PHE A 375 -5.89 -31.98 11.20
N THR A 376 -6.23 -33.17 11.72
CA THR A 376 -7.10 -34.16 11.08
C THR A 376 -8.03 -34.75 12.13
N GLU A 377 -9.33 -34.37 12.06
CA GLU A 377 -10.34 -34.80 13.02
C GLU A 377 -9.88 -34.67 14.49
N ALA A 378 -9.33 -33.51 14.83
CA ALA A 378 -8.84 -33.22 16.16
C ALA A 378 -9.97 -32.67 17.05
N ASP A 379 -10.04 -33.15 18.29
CA ASP A 379 -10.98 -32.70 19.32
C ASP A 379 -10.24 -31.92 20.38
N PHE A 380 -10.85 -30.84 20.88
CA PHE A 380 -10.30 -30.00 21.97
C PHE A 380 -11.42 -29.40 22.80
N GLU A 381 -11.26 -29.41 24.11
CA GLU A 381 -12.19 -28.80 25.06
C GLU A 381 -11.45 -28.02 26.15
N ALA A 382 -12.00 -26.88 26.56
CA ALA A 382 -11.54 -26.11 27.71
C ALA A 382 -12.74 -25.47 28.41
N HIS A 383 -12.77 -25.55 29.74
CA HIS A 383 -13.87 -25.05 30.58
C HIS A 383 -13.50 -23.76 31.32
N PRO A 384 -14.51 -22.99 31.81
CA PRO A 384 -14.26 -21.85 32.66
C PRO A 384 -13.53 -22.26 33.95
N HIS A 385 -12.71 -21.33 34.48
CA HIS A 385 -11.84 -21.55 35.66
C HIS A 385 -10.74 -22.60 35.46
N GLU A 386 -10.46 -23.04 34.24
CA GLU A 386 -9.46 -24.06 33.92
C GLU A 386 -8.23 -23.42 33.25
N ILE A 387 -7.03 -23.88 33.62
CA ILE A 387 -5.82 -23.67 32.86
C ILE A 387 -5.54 -24.94 32.02
N VAL A 388 -5.62 -24.78 30.71
CA VAL A 388 -5.30 -25.86 29.75
C VAL A 388 -3.94 -25.61 29.15
N ALA A 389 -3.02 -26.57 29.31
CA ALA A 389 -1.73 -26.50 28.62
C ALA A 389 -1.77 -27.20 27.27
N LEU A 390 -1.15 -26.57 26.26
CA LEU A 390 -0.86 -27.16 24.97
C LEU A 390 0.64 -27.47 24.89
N VAL A 391 0.99 -28.74 24.75
CA VAL A 391 2.38 -29.20 24.65
C VAL A 391 2.60 -29.95 23.34
N GLY A 392 3.84 -30.04 22.92
CA GLY A 392 4.24 -30.74 21.69
C GLY A 392 5.47 -30.10 21.07
N PRO A 393 6.20 -30.80 20.19
CA PRO A 393 7.35 -30.27 19.48
C PRO A 393 7.05 -28.95 18.74
N SER A 394 8.10 -28.19 18.44
CA SER A 394 7.96 -26.97 17.64
C SER A 394 7.48 -27.32 16.22
N GLY A 395 6.49 -26.59 15.72
CA GLY A 395 5.94 -26.81 14.38
C GLY A 395 4.73 -27.75 14.29
N GLU A 396 4.32 -28.43 15.37
CA GLU A 396 3.17 -29.36 15.35
C GLU A 396 1.79 -28.69 15.38
N GLY A 397 1.71 -27.37 15.50
CA GLY A 397 0.42 -26.65 15.33
C GLY A 397 -0.11 -25.95 16.57
N LYS A 398 0.63 -25.79 17.68
CA LYS A 398 0.19 -25.07 18.88
C LYS A 398 -0.32 -23.64 18.58
N THR A 399 0.53 -22.83 17.96
CA THR A 399 0.17 -21.48 17.51
C THR A 399 -0.95 -21.49 16.45
N THR A 400 -1.00 -22.52 15.61
CA THR A 400 -2.08 -22.70 14.61
C THR A 400 -3.42 -22.88 15.31
N LEU A 401 -3.49 -23.72 16.37
CA LEU A 401 -4.69 -23.90 17.16
C LEU A 401 -5.16 -22.59 17.81
N LEU A 402 -4.25 -21.81 18.40
CA LEU A 402 -4.60 -20.51 18.97
C LEU A 402 -5.11 -19.52 17.91
N ARG A 403 -4.57 -19.57 16.69
CA ARG A 403 -5.05 -18.72 15.57
C ARG A 403 -6.43 -19.15 15.07
N ILE A 404 -6.74 -20.45 15.11
CA ILE A 404 -8.08 -20.96 14.83
C ILE A 404 -9.06 -20.46 15.90
N MET A 405 -8.72 -20.57 17.18
CA MET A 405 -9.51 -20.05 18.30
C MET A 405 -9.82 -18.56 18.17
N LEU A 406 -8.94 -17.80 17.52
CA LEU A 406 -9.12 -16.37 17.24
C LEU A 406 -9.84 -16.10 15.91
N ALA A 407 -10.37 -17.10 15.22
CA ALA A 407 -10.90 -16.97 13.86
C ALA A 407 -9.93 -16.20 12.91
N LEU A 408 -8.62 -16.36 13.09
CA LEU A 408 -7.59 -15.85 12.20
C LEU A 408 -7.25 -16.85 11.08
N LEU A 409 -7.61 -18.12 11.30
CA LEU A 409 -7.52 -19.23 10.36
C LEU A 409 -8.85 -19.97 10.40
N HIS A 410 -9.32 -20.43 9.25
CA HIS A 410 -10.61 -21.10 9.11
C HIS A 410 -10.46 -22.61 8.93
N ILE A 411 -11.15 -23.40 9.76
CA ILE A 411 -11.17 -24.87 9.63
C ILE A 411 -11.83 -25.29 8.32
N GLN A 412 -11.37 -26.42 7.79
CA GLN A 412 -11.91 -27.01 6.55
C GLN A 412 -12.89 -28.16 6.83
N GLY A 413 -13.02 -28.57 8.09
CA GLY A 413 -13.95 -29.61 8.53
C GLY A 413 -14.07 -29.65 10.05
N GLY A 414 -15.20 -30.12 10.55
CA GLY A 414 -15.53 -30.15 11.97
C GLY A 414 -16.30 -28.91 12.44
N ALA A 415 -16.28 -28.66 13.73
CA ALA A 415 -16.89 -27.49 14.38
C ALA A 415 -15.91 -26.83 15.35
N GLU A 416 -16.01 -25.52 15.48
CA GLU A 416 -15.24 -24.66 16.41
C GLU A 416 -16.23 -23.76 17.15
N ASP A 417 -16.49 -24.08 18.42
CA ASP A 417 -17.59 -23.48 19.16
C ASP A 417 -17.16 -22.92 20.52
N LEU A 418 -17.82 -21.85 20.91
CA LEU A 418 -17.89 -21.34 22.27
C LEU A 418 -19.09 -21.98 22.98
N VAL A 419 -18.90 -22.36 24.23
CA VAL A 419 -19.96 -22.97 25.06
C VAL A 419 -20.21 -22.08 26.26
N GLY A 420 -21.44 -21.61 26.39
CA GLY A 420 -21.88 -20.82 27.56
C GLY A 420 -22.19 -21.71 28.73
N GLU A 421 -21.43 -21.61 29.82
CA GLU A 421 -21.57 -22.49 31.01
C GLU A 421 -22.88 -22.28 31.77
N LYS A 422 -23.49 -21.10 31.66
CA LYS A 422 -24.76 -20.79 32.31
C LYS A 422 -25.97 -21.25 31.47
N THR A 423 -25.92 -21.04 30.19
CA THR A 423 -27.05 -21.27 29.26
C THR A 423 -26.99 -22.60 28.56
N GLY A 424 -25.83 -23.22 28.43
CA GLY A 424 -25.57 -24.36 27.57
C GLY A 424 -25.66 -24.00 26.09
N GLU A 425 -25.78 -22.71 25.74
CA GLU A 425 -25.81 -22.26 24.35
C GLU A 425 -24.45 -22.48 23.69
N VAL A 426 -24.48 -22.88 22.42
CA VAL A 426 -23.30 -23.06 21.57
C VAL A 426 -23.26 -21.97 20.53
N LEU A 427 -22.12 -21.28 20.41
CA LEU A 427 -21.89 -20.21 19.46
C LEU A 427 -20.64 -20.51 18.64
N ALA A 428 -20.77 -20.58 17.31
CA ALA A 428 -19.61 -20.77 16.42
C ALA A 428 -18.60 -19.61 16.58
N ILE A 429 -17.31 -19.94 16.51
CA ILE A 429 -16.25 -18.95 16.56
C ILE A 429 -16.19 -18.20 15.22
N THR A 430 -16.37 -16.89 15.30
CA THR A 430 -16.37 -15.96 14.17
C THR A 430 -15.39 -14.80 14.44
N PRO A 431 -15.05 -13.98 13.45
CA PRO A 431 -14.27 -12.77 13.70
C PRO A 431 -14.87 -11.85 14.78
N ALA A 432 -16.19 -11.77 14.91
CA ALA A 432 -16.85 -10.99 15.95
C ALA A 432 -16.58 -11.56 17.36
N ALA A 433 -16.41 -12.87 17.49
CA ALA A 433 -16.14 -13.53 18.76
C ALA A 433 -14.74 -13.19 19.32
N ARG A 434 -13.83 -12.59 18.55
CA ARG A 434 -12.50 -12.16 19.05
C ARG A 434 -12.57 -11.19 20.22
N ARG A 435 -13.68 -10.50 20.40
CA ARG A 435 -13.88 -9.65 21.58
C ARG A 435 -13.90 -10.43 22.90
N LEU A 436 -14.22 -11.72 22.85
CA LEU A 436 -14.25 -12.62 24.00
C LEU A 436 -12.86 -13.20 24.35
N PHE A 437 -11.84 -12.88 23.56
CA PHE A 437 -10.48 -13.37 23.74
C PHE A 437 -9.52 -12.26 24.10
N SER A 438 -8.61 -12.55 25.02
CA SER A 438 -7.35 -11.83 25.20
C SER A 438 -6.21 -12.73 24.72
N TYR A 439 -5.28 -12.17 23.95
CA TYR A 439 -4.20 -12.94 23.35
C TYR A 439 -2.84 -12.29 23.59
N VAL A 440 -1.91 -13.09 24.08
CA VAL A 440 -0.49 -12.74 24.20
C VAL A 440 0.28 -13.63 23.24
N PRO A 441 0.65 -13.12 22.06
CA PRO A 441 1.39 -13.90 21.08
C PRO A 441 2.84 -14.12 21.49
N GLN A 442 3.48 -15.12 20.87
CA GLN A 442 4.90 -15.39 21.03
C GLN A 442 5.74 -14.17 20.61
N GLY A 443 6.77 -13.86 21.40
CA GLY A 443 7.67 -12.75 21.15
C GLY A 443 7.16 -11.41 21.66
N ASN A 444 7.77 -10.34 21.20
CA ASN A 444 7.47 -9.00 21.67
C ASN A 444 6.48 -8.28 20.74
N THR A 445 5.32 -7.92 21.28
CA THR A 445 4.19 -7.32 20.55
C THR A 445 3.77 -5.96 21.11
N MET A 446 4.65 -5.29 21.84
CA MET A 446 4.40 -3.94 22.31
C MET A 446 4.48 -2.94 21.15
N PHE A 447 3.56 -2.00 21.13
CA PHE A 447 3.57 -0.88 20.19
C PHE A 447 4.51 0.23 20.68
N SER A 448 5.05 1.00 19.75
CA SER A 448 5.78 2.23 20.09
C SER A 448 4.85 3.24 20.76
N GLY A 449 5.30 3.86 21.84
CA GLY A 449 4.50 4.77 22.65
C GLY A 449 4.84 4.65 24.13
N THR A 450 3.95 5.05 25.03
CA THR A 450 4.11 4.84 26.48
C THR A 450 3.53 3.49 26.92
N ILE A 451 3.89 3.04 28.14
CA ILE A 451 3.25 1.85 28.74
C ILE A 451 1.74 2.10 28.87
N ALA A 452 1.32 3.27 29.35
CA ALA A 452 -0.08 3.62 29.49
C ALA A 452 -0.84 3.62 28.15
N GLU A 453 -0.24 4.14 27.05
CA GLU A 453 -0.83 4.07 25.71
C GLU A 453 -1.00 2.62 25.25
N ASN A 454 0.00 1.76 25.48
CA ASN A 454 -0.10 0.34 25.17
C ASN A 454 -1.24 -0.36 25.92
N MET A 455 -1.49 0.02 27.17
CA MET A 455 -2.62 -0.50 27.97
C MET A 455 -3.95 0.04 27.43
N ARG A 456 -4.04 1.35 27.16
CA ARG A 456 -5.25 1.99 26.63
C ARG A 456 -5.59 1.61 25.20
N ASN A 457 -4.68 1.01 24.44
CA ASN A 457 -5.00 0.43 23.13
C ASN A 457 -6.06 -0.69 23.20
N VAL A 458 -6.15 -1.42 24.32
CA VAL A 458 -7.16 -2.48 24.50
C VAL A 458 -8.37 -2.03 25.32
N ARG A 459 -8.21 -1.00 26.14
CA ARG A 459 -9.26 -0.37 26.94
C ARG A 459 -9.01 1.14 27.06
N PRO A 460 -9.56 1.96 26.14
CA PRO A 460 -9.24 3.39 26.04
C PRO A 460 -9.56 4.21 27.28
N ASP A 461 -10.58 3.82 28.04
CA ASP A 461 -11.08 4.46 29.26
C ASP A 461 -10.37 3.99 30.54
N ALA A 462 -9.37 3.11 30.46
CA ALA A 462 -8.67 2.59 31.62
C ALA A 462 -7.99 3.71 32.41
N THR A 463 -8.27 3.72 33.73
CA THR A 463 -7.62 4.61 34.68
C THR A 463 -6.19 4.17 35.00
N ASP A 464 -5.40 5.07 35.57
CA ASP A 464 -4.02 4.75 35.99
C ASP A 464 -4.00 3.69 37.08
N ASP A 465 -5.02 3.66 37.97
CA ASP A 465 -5.14 2.67 39.04
C ASP A 465 -5.45 1.27 38.49
N GLU A 466 -6.38 1.15 37.52
CA GLU A 466 -6.64 -0.12 36.83
C GLU A 466 -5.40 -0.63 36.08
N ILE A 467 -4.67 0.26 35.41
CA ILE A 467 -3.38 -0.08 34.75
C ILE A 467 -2.39 -0.60 35.82
N ARG A 468 -2.29 0.06 36.94
CA ARG A 468 -1.42 -0.37 38.06
C ARG A 468 -1.79 -1.75 38.59
N GLU A 469 -3.08 -2.03 38.78
CA GLU A 469 -3.57 -3.32 39.26
C GLU A 469 -3.16 -4.47 38.33
N VAL A 470 -3.37 -4.33 37.02
CA VAL A 470 -2.97 -5.37 36.05
C VAL A 470 -1.44 -5.50 35.91
N LEU A 471 -0.69 -4.42 36.10
CA LEU A 471 0.77 -4.46 36.16
C LEU A 471 1.25 -5.21 37.42
N ILE A 472 0.56 -5.09 38.55
CA ILE A 472 0.83 -5.88 39.75
C ILE A 472 0.51 -7.35 39.50
N ALA A 473 -0.65 -7.66 38.92
CA ALA A 473 -1.06 -9.02 38.57
C ALA A 473 -0.06 -9.72 37.66
N ALA A 474 0.46 -9.01 36.66
CA ALA A 474 1.49 -9.49 35.75
C ALA A 474 2.93 -9.42 36.30
N CYS A 475 3.11 -9.10 37.60
CA CYS A 475 4.42 -8.92 38.23
C CYS A 475 5.32 -7.88 37.51
N ALA A 476 4.72 -6.89 36.83
CA ALA A 476 5.43 -5.85 36.12
C ALA A 476 5.63 -4.56 36.92
N TRP A 477 4.80 -4.29 37.91
CA TRP A 477 4.80 -3.05 38.68
C TRP A 477 6.14 -2.74 39.33
N GLU A 478 6.84 -3.76 39.86
CA GLU A 478 8.11 -3.59 40.55
C GLU A 478 9.21 -2.89 39.73
N PHE A 479 9.23 -3.14 38.42
CA PHE A 479 10.18 -2.45 37.54
C PHE A 479 9.59 -1.17 36.93
N VAL A 480 8.28 -1.13 36.65
CA VAL A 480 7.63 0.05 36.09
C VAL A 480 7.68 1.24 37.05
N GLN A 481 7.43 1.04 38.35
CA GLN A 481 7.52 2.12 39.34
C GLN A 481 8.94 2.70 39.50
N LYS A 482 9.98 1.98 39.08
CA LYS A 482 11.39 2.44 39.12
C LYS A 482 11.79 3.23 37.88
N LEU A 483 10.93 3.26 36.85
CA LEU A 483 11.19 4.07 35.66
C LEU A 483 10.98 5.56 35.96
N PRO A 484 11.71 6.47 35.32
CA PRO A 484 11.61 7.90 35.57
C PRO A 484 10.19 8.46 35.47
N ASP A 485 9.42 7.99 34.47
CA ASP A 485 8.07 8.45 34.18
C ASP A 485 7.00 7.38 34.53
N GLY A 486 7.36 6.31 35.27
CA GLY A 486 6.45 5.24 35.63
C GLY A 486 5.72 4.63 34.45
N ILE A 487 4.37 4.61 34.46
CA ILE A 487 3.55 4.09 33.35
C ILE A 487 3.60 4.94 32.07
N TYR A 488 4.09 6.18 32.16
CA TYR A 488 4.28 7.07 31.01
C TYR A 488 5.66 6.93 30.37
N SER A 489 6.51 6.02 30.86
CA SER A 489 7.79 5.70 30.24
C SER A 489 7.61 5.11 28.84
N ARG A 490 8.51 5.49 27.93
CA ARG A 490 8.42 5.11 26.52
C ARG A 490 8.86 3.67 26.25
N VAL A 491 8.09 2.99 25.44
CA VAL A 491 8.38 1.70 24.84
C VAL A 491 8.78 1.93 23.37
N GLY A 492 9.95 1.46 22.97
CA GLY A 492 10.39 1.53 21.58
C GLY A 492 9.71 0.47 20.70
N GLU A 493 10.05 0.46 19.40
CA GLU A 493 9.55 -0.56 18.48
C GLU A 493 9.85 -1.97 19.02
N ARG A 494 8.84 -2.85 18.94
CA ARG A 494 8.93 -4.23 19.44
C ARG A 494 9.44 -4.31 20.90
N GLY A 495 9.03 -3.35 21.75
CA GLY A 495 9.43 -3.32 23.14
C GLY A 495 10.86 -2.87 23.41
N GLY A 496 11.47 -2.16 22.48
CA GLY A 496 12.80 -1.60 22.66
C GLY A 496 12.90 -0.80 23.96
N GLY A 497 13.99 -0.97 24.68
CA GLY A 497 14.21 -0.38 26.00
C GLY A 497 13.88 -1.30 27.18
N PHE A 498 13.23 -2.46 26.96
CA PHE A 498 12.90 -3.45 27.98
C PHE A 498 13.55 -4.82 27.68
N SER A 499 13.87 -5.58 28.73
CA SER A 499 14.25 -6.98 28.55
C SER A 499 13.05 -7.79 28.02
N GLU A 500 13.32 -8.93 27.38
CA GLU A 500 12.26 -9.79 26.84
C GLU A 500 11.23 -10.18 27.90
N GLY A 501 11.68 -10.59 29.10
CA GLY A 501 10.78 -10.90 30.21
C GLY A 501 10.01 -9.71 30.77
N GLN A 502 10.56 -8.48 30.71
CA GLN A 502 9.81 -7.26 31.05
C GLN A 502 8.72 -7.00 30.01
N ALA A 503 9.04 -7.09 28.73
CA ALA A 503 8.09 -6.89 27.64
C ALA A 503 6.97 -7.95 27.64
N GLN A 504 7.30 -9.22 27.93
CA GLN A 504 6.29 -10.28 28.11
C GLN A 504 5.33 -9.94 29.27
N ARG A 505 5.82 -9.51 30.44
CA ARG A 505 4.97 -9.10 31.58
C ARG A 505 4.08 -7.90 31.23
N LEU A 506 4.58 -6.92 30.49
CA LEU A 506 3.75 -5.81 30.00
C LEU A 506 2.67 -6.30 29.02
N SER A 507 2.99 -7.24 28.14
CA SER A 507 2.03 -7.83 27.21
C SER A 507 0.94 -8.64 27.93
N ILE A 508 1.31 -9.38 28.99
CA ILE A 508 0.35 -10.07 29.86
C ILE A 508 -0.55 -9.06 30.58
N ALA A 509 0.01 -7.98 31.16
CA ALA A 509 -0.78 -6.92 31.79
C ALA A 509 -1.81 -6.32 30.84
N ARG A 510 -1.40 -6.02 29.60
CA ARG A 510 -2.30 -5.53 28.55
C ARG A 510 -3.44 -6.51 28.25
N ALA A 511 -3.14 -7.81 28.18
CA ALA A 511 -4.16 -8.83 27.95
C ALA A 511 -5.13 -8.96 29.14
N LEU A 512 -4.66 -8.83 30.38
CA LEU A 512 -5.50 -8.85 31.58
C LEU A 512 -6.44 -7.66 31.66
N LEU A 513 -5.97 -6.46 31.27
CA LEU A 513 -6.78 -5.23 31.29
C LEU A 513 -8.00 -5.29 30.36
N ARG A 514 -7.99 -6.16 29.38
CA ARG A 514 -9.13 -6.36 28.46
C ARG A 514 -10.34 -7.00 29.13
N HIS A 515 -10.17 -7.71 30.25
CA HIS A 515 -11.22 -8.45 30.98
C HIS A 515 -12.00 -9.46 30.08
N ALA A 516 -11.33 -10.08 29.11
CA ALA A 516 -11.96 -11.08 28.28
C ALA A 516 -12.12 -12.42 29.03
N PRO A 517 -13.22 -13.17 28.78
CA PRO A 517 -13.47 -14.45 29.47
C PRO A 517 -12.49 -15.57 29.05
N ILE A 518 -11.83 -15.43 27.89
CA ILE A 518 -10.86 -16.41 27.40
C ILE A 518 -9.49 -15.74 27.23
N LEU A 519 -8.46 -16.32 27.84
CA LEU A 519 -7.07 -15.83 27.78
C LEU A 519 -6.19 -16.86 27.07
N LEU A 520 -5.55 -16.44 25.99
CA LEU A 520 -4.61 -17.26 25.22
C LEU A 520 -3.18 -16.73 25.42
N LEU A 521 -2.28 -17.61 25.87
CA LEU A 521 -0.88 -17.30 26.15
C LEU A 521 0.02 -18.17 25.25
N ASP A 522 0.58 -17.61 24.18
CA ASP A 522 1.44 -18.33 23.24
C ASP A 522 2.92 -18.16 23.63
N GLU A 523 3.47 -19.12 24.36
CA GLU A 523 4.82 -19.07 24.93
C GLU A 523 5.12 -17.75 25.67
N ALA A 524 4.08 -17.11 26.20
CA ALA A 524 4.13 -15.76 26.75
C ALA A 524 4.93 -15.65 28.06
N THR A 525 5.30 -16.77 28.65
CA THR A 525 6.07 -16.85 29.91
C THR A 525 7.50 -17.39 29.69
N SER A 526 7.90 -17.65 28.43
CA SER A 526 9.17 -18.30 28.09
C SER A 526 10.43 -17.55 28.55
N ALA A 527 10.37 -16.21 28.63
CA ALA A 527 11.49 -15.37 29.10
C ALA A 527 11.41 -15.02 30.59
N LEU A 528 10.45 -15.59 31.35
CA LEU A 528 10.31 -15.38 32.79
C LEU A 528 11.12 -16.44 33.56
N ASP A 529 11.61 -16.07 34.77
CA ASP A 529 12.11 -17.04 35.70
C ASP A 529 10.94 -17.85 36.34
N VAL A 530 11.27 -19.04 36.83
CA VAL A 530 10.30 -20.00 37.35
C VAL A 530 9.39 -19.44 38.46
N ALA A 531 9.95 -18.61 39.35
CA ALA A 531 9.19 -18.03 40.45
C ALA A 531 8.20 -16.98 39.98
N THR A 532 8.62 -16.10 39.08
CA THR A 532 7.77 -15.08 38.45
C THR A 532 6.69 -15.72 37.58
N GLU A 533 7.00 -16.74 36.78
CA GLU A 533 6.05 -17.49 35.95
C GLU A 533 4.91 -18.08 36.81
N ARG A 534 5.25 -18.82 37.88
CA ARG A 534 4.25 -19.37 38.84
C ARG A 534 3.38 -18.29 39.46
N LYS A 535 4.00 -17.16 39.86
CA LYS A 535 3.28 -16.05 40.49
C LYS A 535 2.29 -15.40 39.51
N VAL A 536 2.70 -15.19 38.27
CA VAL A 536 1.83 -14.64 37.20
C VAL A 536 0.64 -15.56 36.95
N LEU A 537 0.87 -16.86 36.71
CA LEU A 537 -0.22 -17.82 36.46
C LEU A 537 -1.17 -17.94 37.68
N LYS A 538 -0.63 -17.96 38.87
CA LYS A 538 -1.43 -17.96 40.09
C LYS A 538 -2.29 -16.69 40.21
N ASN A 539 -1.72 -15.52 39.95
CA ASN A 539 -2.45 -14.25 39.96
C ASN A 539 -3.57 -14.21 38.94
N ILE A 540 -3.35 -14.79 37.73
CA ILE A 540 -4.38 -14.88 36.68
C ILE A 540 -5.59 -15.68 37.14
N MET A 541 -5.38 -16.77 37.91
CA MET A 541 -6.45 -17.65 38.36
C MET A 541 -7.10 -17.20 39.70
N GLN A 542 -6.45 -16.32 40.45
CA GLN A 542 -6.98 -15.78 41.70
C GLN A 542 -7.97 -14.62 41.51
N THR A 543 -8.28 -14.23 40.29
CA THR A 543 -9.33 -13.24 40.00
C THR A 543 -10.72 -13.90 40.13
N ASP A 544 -11.70 -13.18 40.69
CA ASP A 544 -13.09 -13.65 40.84
C ASP A 544 -13.82 -13.82 39.48
N GLU A 545 -13.16 -13.46 38.39
CA GLU A 545 -13.71 -13.59 37.04
C GLU A 545 -13.58 -15.04 36.52
N PRO A 546 -14.69 -15.65 36.05
CA PRO A 546 -14.66 -17.00 35.46
C PRO A 546 -13.92 -17.02 34.13
N ARG A 547 -12.61 -17.17 34.17
CA ARG A 547 -11.73 -17.08 32.98
C ARG A 547 -11.25 -18.47 32.56
N THR A 548 -11.33 -18.75 31.26
CA THR A 548 -10.71 -19.92 30.62
C THR A 548 -9.31 -19.54 30.14
N CYS A 549 -8.27 -20.24 30.59
CA CYS A 549 -6.89 -19.91 30.23
C CYS A 549 -6.25 -21.05 29.41
N ILE A 550 -5.73 -20.72 28.22
CA ILE A 550 -5.02 -21.68 27.36
C ILE A 550 -3.58 -21.21 27.21
N VAL A 551 -2.63 -22.07 27.55
CA VAL A 551 -1.19 -21.74 27.57
C VAL A 551 -0.44 -22.72 26.69
N THR A 552 0.31 -22.23 25.71
CA THR A 552 1.32 -23.07 25.05
C THR A 552 2.62 -23.02 25.83
N THR A 553 3.16 -24.18 26.16
CA THR A 553 4.37 -24.24 26.97
C THR A 553 5.19 -25.48 26.71
N HIS A 554 6.49 -25.40 27.04
CA HIS A 554 7.39 -26.53 27.14
C HIS A 554 7.94 -26.67 28.57
N ARG A 555 7.47 -25.86 29.55
CA ARG A 555 8.06 -25.80 30.88
C ARG A 555 7.29 -26.65 31.90
N PRO A 556 7.98 -27.52 32.67
CA PRO A 556 7.37 -28.34 33.73
C PRO A 556 6.62 -27.54 34.77
N THR A 557 7.11 -26.34 35.07
CA THR A 557 6.53 -25.44 36.06
C THR A 557 5.11 -24.98 35.75
N VAL A 558 4.80 -24.80 34.45
CA VAL A 558 3.45 -24.46 34.00
C VAL A 558 2.56 -25.69 34.05
N LEU A 559 3.05 -26.84 33.66
CA LEU A 559 2.30 -28.10 33.67
C LEU A 559 1.81 -28.47 35.07
N SER A 560 2.57 -28.11 36.11
CA SER A 560 2.20 -28.38 37.50
C SER A 560 1.01 -27.56 38.04
N VAL A 561 0.59 -26.52 37.32
CA VAL A 561 -0.55 -25.66 37.71
C VAL A 561 -1.73 -25.79 36.72
N CYS A 562 -1.63 -26.65 35.70
CA CYS A 562 -2.69 -26.88 34.73
C CYS A 562 -3.57 -28.04 35.14
N GLU A 563 -4.87 -27.88 35.01
CA GLU A 563 -5.88 -28.92 35.25
C GLU A 563 -5.92 -29.95 34.15
N ARG A 564 -5.65 -29.51 32.92
CA ARG A 564 -5.67 -30.36 31.72
C ARG A 564 -4.48 -30.05 30.80
N VAL A 565 -3.87 -31.10 30.25
CA VAL A 565 -2.74 -30.98 29.34
C VAL A 565 -3.06 -31.73 28.05
N TYR A 566 -3.03 -31.00 26.94
CA TYR A 566 -3.15 -31.59 25.59
C TYR A 566 -1.77 -31.69 24.93
N GLY A 567 -1.46 -32.88 24.46
CA GLY A 567 -0.34 -33.13 23.54
C GLY A 567 -0.81 -33.01 22.10
N ILE A 568 -0.13 -32.18 21.30
CA ILE A 568 -0.37 -32.21 19.85
C ILE A 568 0.58 -33.24 19.23
N ARG A 569 0.02 -34.32 18.72
CA ARG A 569 0.76 -35.46 18.13
C ARG A 569 -0.04 -36.02 16.96
N GLU A 570 0.66 -36.38 15.88
CA GLU A 570 0.05 -37.00 14.70
C GLU A 570 -1.20 -36.26 14.17
N GLN A 571 -1.12 -34.92 14.15
CA GLN A 571 -2.20 -34.03 13.70
C GLN A 571 -3.48 -34.07 14.56
N LYS A 572 -3.40 -34.56 15.80
CA LYS A 572 -4.51 -34.62 16.77
C LYS A 572 -4.15 -33.92 18.07
N CYS A 573 -5.18 -33.48 18.80
CA CYS A 573 -5.06 -33.02 20.16
C CYS A 573 -5.45 -34.19 21.10
N VAL A 574 -4.52 -34.65 21.92
CA VAL A 574 -4.71 -35.81 22.81
C VAL A 574 -4.55 -35.35 24.25
N VAL A 575 -5.52 -35.63 25.11
CA VAL A 575 -5.40 -35.38 26.54
C VAL A 575 -4.33 -36.32 27.11
N LEU A 576 -3.31 -35.74 27.73
CA LEU A 576 -2.23 -36.50 28.34
C LEU A 576 -2.65 -37.00 29.73
N THR A 577 -2.29 -38.24 30.00
CA THR A 577 -2.48 -38.83 31.34
C THR A 577 -1.52 -38.22 32.37
N THR A 578 -1.88 -38.26 33.64
CA THR A 578 -1.01 -37.76 34.75
C THR A 578 0.39 -38.38 34.70
N GLN A 579 0.50 -39.67 34.30
CA GLN A 579 1.80 -40.35 34.18
C GLN A 579 2.64 -39.80 33.01
N GLU A 580 2.02 -39.49 31.86
CA GLU A 580 2.71 -38.86 30.73
C GLU A 580 3.18 -37.46 31.06
N VAL A 581 2.33 -36.68 31.76
CA VAL A 581 2.70 -35.32 32.23
C VAL A 581 3.86 -35.39 33.19
N GLN A 582 3.82 -36.33 34.18
CA GLN A 582 4.90 -36.51 35.15
C GLN A 582 6.21 -36.91 34.42
N LYS A 583 6.14 -37.83 33.49
CA LYS A 583 7.33 -38.22 32.69
C LYS A 583 7.90 -37.02 31.89
N MET A 584 7.05 -36.20 31.31
CA MET A 584 7.52 -34.99 30.66
C MET A 584 8.16 -33.99 31.61
N MET A 585 7.65 -33.91 32.87
CA MET A 585 8.25 -33.06 33.89
C MET A 585 9.60 -33.58 34.39
N ASP A 586 9.83 -34.90 34.36
CA ASP A 586 11.07 -35.55 34.79
C ASP A 586 12.13 -35.52 33.68
N ASP A 587 11.71 -35.48 32.39
CA ASP A 587 12.60 -35.43 31.22
C ASP A 587 13.14 -34.02 30.91
N PHE A 588 12.66 -32.99 31.60
CA PHE A 588 13.09 -31.60 31.51
C PHE A 588 13.92 -31.17 32.72
#